data_55177ab33cb8fe652ae2c7c8825a459a
#
_entry.id   55177ab33cb8fe652ae2c7c8825a459a
#
_cell.length_a   1.000
_cell.length_b   1.000
_cell.length_c   1.000
_cell.angle_alpha   90.00
_cell.angle_beta   90.00
_cell.angle_gamma   90.00
#
_symmetry.space_group_name_H-M   'P 1'
#
loop_
_entity.id
_entity.type
_entity.pdbx_description
1 polymer ?
#
loop_
_entity_poly.entity_id
_entity_poly.type
_entity_poly.pdbx_seq_one_letter_code
_entity_poly.pdbx_strand_id
1 'polypeptide(L)'
;MKMAERAVDKSKKDRDGDILALCNPSEYWSPRSKANAIQDIESGIHQYYVPWGDGTRTSIRVVNGPTGKYLRTDKDNTSRNNLDDLPDC
;
A
#
# COMPACT_ATOMS: atom_id res chain seq x y z
N MET A 1 -8.62 1.37 20.93
CA MET A 1 -7.81 2.44 20.32
C MET A 1 -8.10 2.50 18.83
N LYS A 2 -8.32 3.70 18.29
CA LYS A 2 -8.70 3.83 16.89
C LYS A 2 -7.46 3.75 16.00
N MET A 3 -7.52 2.91 14.96
CA MET A 3 -6.45 2.77 13.99
C MET A 3 -6.30 4.05 13.16
N ALA A 4 -5.07 4.54 12.99
CA ALA A 4 -4.82 5.70 12.15
C ALA A 4 -4.81 5.28 10.68
N GLU A 5 -5.47 6.06 9.83
CA GLU A 5 -5.53 5.82 8.39
C GLU A 5 -4.51 6.70 7.67
N ARG A 6 -3.77 6.11 6.73
CA ARG A 6 -2.75 6.81 5.95
C ARG A 6 -3.04 6.68 4.45
N ALA A 7 -3.17 7.82 3.77
CA ALA A 7 -3.41 7.85 2.32
C ALA A 7 -2.12 7.62 1.56
N VAL A 8 -2.16 6.74 0.56
CA VAL A 8 -1.01 6.39 -0.28
C VAL A 8 -1.33 6.79 -1.71
N ASP A 9 -0.54 7.68 -2.31
CA ASP A 9 -0.76 8.13 -3.68
C ASP A 9 0.36 7.73 -4.64
N LYS A 10 1.45 7.15 -4.13
CA LYS A 10 2.57 6.65 -4.93
C LYS A 10 3.11 5.37 -4.32
N SER A 11 3.74 4.54 -5.15
CA SER A 11 4.37 3.31 -4.68
C SER A 11 5.75 3.18 -5.31
N LYS A 12 6.72 2.69 -4.51
CA LYS A 12 8.04 2.37 -5.01
C LYS A 12 8.06 0.90 -5.40
N LYS A 13 8.50 0.62 -6.61
CA LYS A 13 8.55 -0.75 -7.16
C LYS A 13 9.95 -1.10 -7.57
N ASP A 14 10.28 -2.41 -7.52
CA ASP A 14 11.53 -2.88 -8.12
C ASP A 14 11.29 -3.17 -9.61
N ARG A 15 12.33 -3.67 -10.30
CA ARG A 15 12.23 -3.95 -11.74
C ARG A 15 11.24 -5.07 -12.08
N ASP A 16 10.89 -5.91 -11.10
CA ASP A 16 9.95 -7.00 -11.29
C ASP A 16 8.52 -6.60 -10.96
N GLY A 17 8.32 -5.36 -10.52
CA GLY A 17 7.02 -4.85 -10.17
C GLY A 17 6.60 -5.10 -8.72
N ASP A 18 7.48 -5.64 -7.89
CA ASP A 18 7.19 -5.84 -6.47
C ASP A 18 7.18 -4.50 -5.74
N ILE A 19 6.20 -4.32 -4.87
CA ILE A 19 6.06 -3.09 -4.11
C ILE A 19 7.11 -3.07 -2.98
N LEU A 20 7.98 -2.07 -3.01
CA LEU A 20 9.04 -1.90 -2.02
C LEU A 20 8.67 -0.92 -0.92
N ALA A 21 7.85 0.08 -1.23
CA ALA A 21 7.44 1.12 -0.27
C ALA A 21 6.16 1.79 -0.69
N LEU A 22 5.47 2.38 0.28
CA LEU A 22 4.29 3.20 0.08
C LEU A 22 4.66 4.65 0.32
N CYS A 23 4.20 5.55 -0.55
CA CYS A 23 4.62 6.94 -0.51
C CYS A 23 3.44 7.91 -0.58
N ASN A 24 3.59 9.02 0.14
CA ASN A 24 2.78 10.21 -0.02
C ASN A 24 3.66 11.40 0.35
N PRO A 25 4.19 12.14 -0.64
CA PRO A 25 5.19 13.19 -0.38
C PRO A 25 4.72 14.29 0.57
N SER A 26 3.41 14.46 0.75
CA SER A 26 2.90 15.46 1.70
C SER A 26 2.84 14.95 3.14
N GLU A 27 3.20 13.70 3.38
CA GLU A 27 3.11 13.08 4.71
C GLU A 27 4.49 12.81 5.31
N TYR A 28 4.61 13.02 6.63
CA TYR A 28 5.89 12.87 7.33
C TYR A 28 6.38 11.41 7.38
N TRP A 29 5.46 10.43 7.33
CA TRP A 29 5.79 9.01 7.41
C TRP A 29 6.33 8.44 6.10
N SER A 30 6.18 9.18 5.02
CA SER A 30 6.58 8.74 3.67
C SER A 30 8.09 8.98 3.43
N PRO A 31 8.81 8.07 2.75
CA PRO A 31 8.32 6.76 2.30
C PRO A 31 8.24 5.75 3.45
N ARG A 32 7.30 4.81 3.35
CA ARG A 32 7.16 3.75 4.35
C ARG A 32 7.53 2.42 3.70
N SER A 33 8.56 1.76 4.20
CA SER A 33 9.04 0.51 3.62
C SER A 33 7.97 -0.58 3.69
N LYS A 34 8.04 -1.54 2.77
CA LYS A 34 7.12 -2.67 2.73
C LYS A 34 7.07 -3.39 4.08
N ALA A 35 8.23 -3.69 4.66
CA ALA A 35 8.30 -4.42 5.93
C ALA A 35 7.60 -3.66 7.05
N ASN A 36 7.82 -2.34 7.13
CA ASN A 36 7.21 -1.52 8.17
C ASN A 36 5.71 -1.36 7.95
N ALA A 37 5.27 -1.20 6.70
CA ALA A 37 3.83 -1.10 6.38
C ALA A 37 3.11 -2.40 6.73
N ILE A 38 3.70 -3.55 6.42
CA ILE A 38 3.13 -4.85 6.77
C ILE A 38 2.99 -4.98 8.28
N GLN A 39 4.03 -4.60 9.02
CA GLN A 39 4.01 -4.65 10.48
C GLN A 39 2.91 -3.75 11.05
N ASP A 40 2.76 -2.54 10.52
CA ASP A 40 1.72 -1.60 10.96
C ASP A 40 0.32 -2.17 10.76
N ILE A 41 0.06 -2.78 9.60
CA ILE A 41 -1.24 -3.36 9.29
C ILE A 41 -1.53 -4.56 10.18
N GLU A 42 -0.56 -5.46 10.34
CA GLU A 42 -0.74 -6.68 11.10
C GLU A 42 -0.88 -6.42 12.60
N SER A 43 -0.20 -5.39 13.12
CA SER A 43 -0.32 -5.02 14.53
C SER A 43 -1.54 -4.15 14.82
N GLY A 44 -2.23 -3.66 13.79
CA GLY A 44 -3.41 -2.82 13.96
C GLY A 44 -3.11 -1.38 14.35
N ILE A 45 -1.86 -0.93 14.22
CA ILE A 45 -1.47 0.44 14.59
C ILE A 45 -1.91 1.43 13.52
N HIS A 46 -1.69 1.08 12.24
CA HIS A 46 -2.02 1.93 11.10
C HIS A 46 -2.68 1.12 10.00
N GLN A 47 -3.57 1.78 9.27
CA GLN A 47 -4.18 1.25 8.07
C GLN A 47 -3.81 2.14 6.90
N TYR A 48 -3.51 1.53 5.75
CA TYR A 48 -3.14 2.25 4.54
C TYR A 48 -4.23 2.08 3.49
N TYR A 49 -4.51 3.14 2.72
CA TYR A 49 -5.51 3.10 1.66
C TYR A 49 -5.06 3.96 0.49
N VAL A 50 -5.65 3.69 -0.70
CA VAL A 50 -5.39 4.47 -1.90
C VAL A 50 -6.65 5.26 -2.25
N PRO A 51 -6.61 6.61 -2.23
CA PRO A 51 -7.73 7.41 -2.71
C PRO A 51 -7.61 7.55 -4.25
N TRP A 52 -8.54 6.93 -4.95
CA TRP A 52 -8.55 6.99 -6.42
C TRP A 52 -9.19 8.29 -6.91
N GLY A 53 -8.81 8.74 -8.12
CA GLY A 53 -9.29 10.01 -8.66
C GLY A 53 -10.78 10.05 -8.97
N ASP A 54 -11.45 8.89 -8.97
CA ASP A 54 -12.90 8.81 -9.22
C ASP A 54 -13.74 8.93 -7.93
N GLY A 55 -13.12 9.25 -6.80
CA GLY A 55 -13.82 9.42 -5.53
C GLY A 55 -13.92 8.16 -4.68
N THR A 56 -13.44 7.02 -5.17
CA THR A 56 -13.40 5.77 -4.40
C THR A 56 -12.09 5.66 -3.63
N ARG A 57 -12.05 4.76 -2.65
CA ARG A 57 -10.82 4.43 -1.92
C ARG A 57 -10.81 2.94 -1.63
N THR A 58 -9.60 2.37 -1.62
CA THR A 58 -9.42 0.94 -1.39
C THR A 58 -8.33 0.73 -0.34
N SER A 59 -8.61 -0.10 0.65
CA SER A 59 -7.63 -0.44 1.68
C SER A 59 -6.52 -1.30 1.10
N ILE A 60 -5.29 -1.04 1.55
CA ILE A 60 -4.13 -1.87 1.22
C ILE A 60 -4.10 -3.01 2.25
N ARG A 61 -3.93 -4.23 1.78
CA ARG A 61 -3.89 -5.42 2.64
C ARG A 61 -2.60 -6.20 2.47
N VAL A 62 -2.30 -7.03 3.47
CA VAL A 62 -1.15 -7.93 3.45
C VAL A 62 -1.60 -9.29 2.94
N VAL A 63 -0.87 -9.84 1.98
CA VAL A 63 -1.16 -11.16 1.39
C VAL A 63 0.05 -12.05 1.57
N ASN A 64 -0.19 -13.31 1.95
CA ASN A 64 0.87 -14.32 2.04
C ASN A 64 1.11 -14.90 0.65
N GLY A 65 2.28 -14.61 0.08
CA GLY A 65 2.66 -15.12 -1.23
C GLY A 65 3.68 -16.25 -1.12
N PRO A 66 4.03 -16.87 -2.26
CA PRO A 66 4.98 -18.00 -2.27
C PRO A 66 6.39 -17.62 -1.84
N THR A 67 6.78 -16.35 -1.98
CA THR A 67 8.10 -15.87 -1.59
C THR A 67 8.06 -14.97 -0.35
N GLY A 68 6.91 -14.87 0.32
CA GLY A 68 6.73 -14.06 1.51
C GLY A 68 5.52 -13.14 1.40
N LYS A 69 5.35 -12.30 2.42
CA LYS A 69 4.23 -11.38 2.46
C LYS A 69 4.43 -10.20 1.51
N TYR A 70 3.33 -9.72 0.92
CA TYR A 70 3.38 -8.54 0.06
C TYR A 70 2.14 -7.68 0.27
N LEU A 71 2.21 -6.44 -0.19
CA LEU A 71 1.12 -5.46 -0.09
C LEU A 71 0.30 -5.48 -1.36
N ARG A 72 -1.03 -5.39 -1.22
CA ARG A 72 -1.94 -5.45 -2.35
C ARG A 72 -3.16 -4.55 -2.12
N THR A 73 -3.66 -3.97 -3.20
CA THR A 73 -4.98 -3.32 -3.20
C THR A 73 -5.78 -3.79 -4.41
N ASP A 74 -7.08 -4.02 -4.21
CA ASP A 74 -7.97 -4.65 -5.19
C ASP A 74 -9.09 -3.69 -5.60
N LYS A 75 -8.73 -2.61 -6.32
CA LYS A 75 -9.71 -1.62 -6.76
C LYS A 75 -10.74 -2.22 -7.71
N ASP A 76 -10.29 -3.01 -8.69
CA ASP A 76 -11.15 -3.52 -9.77
C ASP A 76 -11.51 -4.99 -9.61
N ASN A 77 -11.16 -5.58 -8.48
CA ASN A 77 -11.50 -6.96 -8.11
C ASN A 77 -10.97 -8.00 -9.12
N THR A 78 -9.84 -7.68 -9.77
CA THR A 78 -9.14 -8.61 -10.66
C THR A 78 -7.92 -9.19 -9.96
N SER A 79 -7.17 -10.06 -10.65
CA SER A 79 -5.93 -10.61 -10.12
C SER A 79 -4.79 -9.60 -10.11
N ARG A 80 -4.98 -8.44 -10.76
CA ARG A 80 -3.97 -7.38 -10.84
C ARG A 80 -3.85 -6.65 -9.50
N ASN A 81 -2.62 -6.40 -9.09
CA ASN A 81 -2.36 -5.56 -7.92
C ASN A 81 -2.42 -4.10 -8.33
N ASN A 82 -3.47 -3.39 -7.91
CA ASN A 82 -3.67 -2.01 -8.33
C ASN A 82 -2.64 -1.02 -7.74
N LEU A 83 -1.82 -1.43 -6.78
CA LEU A 83 -0.67 -0.63 -6.35
C LEU A 83 0.33 -0.40 -7.49
N ASP A 84 0.36 -1.30 -8.47
CA ASP A 84 1.22 -1.14 -9.65
C ASP A 84 0.78 0.02 -10.53
N ASP A 85 -0.47 0.46 -10.41
CA ASP A 85 -1.02 1.57 -11.19
C ASP A 85 -0.62 2.94 -10.67
N LEU A 86 -0.06 3.01 -9.47
CA LEU A 86 0.34 4.27 -8.87
C LEU A 86 1.66 4.77 -9.45
N PRO A 87 1.86 6.10 -9.52
CA PRO A 87 3.16 6.64 -9.94
C PRO A 87 4.27 6.17 -9.01
N ASP A 88 5.49 6.10 -9.54
CA ASP A 88 6.66 5.78 -8.74
C ASP A 88 7.03 6.93 -7.82
N CYS A 89 7.61 6.59 -6.68
CA CYS A 89 8.13 7.59 -5.75
C CYS A 89 9.66 7.49 -5.58
#